data_76d91bf32f671890a00735bbd75ed6e1
#
_entry.id   76d91bf32f671890a00735bbd75ed6e1
#
_cell.length_a   1.000
_cell.length_b   1.000
_cell.length_c   1.000
_cell.angle_alpha   90.00
_cell.angle_beta   90.00
_cell.angle_gamma   90.00
#
_symmetry.space_group_name_H-M   'P 1'
#
loop_
_entity.id
_entity.type
_entity.pdbx_description
1 polymer ?
#
loop_
_entity_poly.entity_id
_entity_poly.type
_entity_poly.pdbx_seq_one_letter_code
_entity_poly.pdbx_strand_id
1 'polypeptide(L)'
;MIVKKKGMSDVVANMLIILLTITAVVIVGNIVIPFVNRSLESTSCFEYRDYFKFDQSFGYNCYDESNDRYLITIKTDSNSEKVEGFSLRFLEDGGSSNLVAVKNNTIYNEVKMLEDVANGKLIIPGEKYSALTYNYSSNLIYERVEIYPVIKENKICDLSDSIKLIKCN
;
A
#
# COMPACT_ATOMS: atom_id res chain seq x y z
N MET A 1 15.84 -12.87 72.37
CA MET A 1 14.39 -12.66 72.28
C MET A 1 14.03 -12.34 70.86
N ILE A 2 13.59 -13.34 70.07
CA ILE A 2 13.28 -13.19 68.65
C ILE A 2 11.80 -12.83 68.56
N VAL A 3 11.51 -11.57 68.21
CA VAL A 3 10.16 -11.10 67.96
C VAL A 3 9.70 -11.64 66.61
N LYS A 4 8.82 -12.64 66.63
CA LYS A 4 8.10 -13.14 65.45
C LYS A 4 7.19 -12.02 64.89
N LYS A 5 7.60 -11.35 63.84
CA LYS A 5 6.69 -10.58 63.01
C LYS A 5 5.80 -11.58 62.22
N LYS A 6 4.68 -11.91 62.83
CA LYS A 6 3.66 -12.77 62.19
C LYS A 6 2.46 -11.94 61.75
N GLY A 7 1.95 -12.21 60.58
CA GLY A 7 0.56 -12.07 60.24
C GLY A 7 0.17 -10.99 59.24
N MET A 8 0.96 -9.92 59.07
CA MET A 8 0.63 -8.88 58.04
C MET A 8 1.26 -9.14 56.65
N SER A 9 2.24 -10.05 56.61
CA SER A 9 2.99 -10.32 55.35
C SER A 9 2.17 -11.10 54.33
N ASP A 10 1.40 -12.09 54.73
CA ASP A 10 0.72 -13.02 53.81
C ASP A 10 -0.49 -12.38 53.13
N VAL A 11 -1.28 -11.56 53.86
CA VAL A 11 -2.42 -10.85 53.26
C VAL A 11 -1.95 -9.77 52.29
N VAL A 12 -0.90 -9.02 52.63
CA VAL A 12 -0.31 -7.99 51.79
C VAL A 12 0.33 -8.61 50.53
N ALA A 13 1.03 -9.74 50.68
CA ALA A 13 1.61 -10.48 49.59
C ALA A 13 0.53 -10.97 48.58
N ASN A 14 -0.56 -11.54 49.09
CA ASN A 14 -1.68 -11.99 48.24
C ASN A 14 -2.36 -10.82 47.51
N MET A 15 -2.57 -9.68 48.18
CA MET A 15 -3.13 -8.49 47.54
C MET A 15 -2.21 -7.94 46.45
N LEU A 16 -0.90 -7.92 46.67
CA LEU A 16 0.09 -7.49 45.68
C LEU A 16 0.10 -8.42 44.48
N ILE A 17 0.01 -9.72 44.65
CA ILE A 17 -0.05 -10.69 43.54
C ILE A 17 -1.30 -10.46 42.69
N ILE A 18 -2.47 -10.27 43.34
CA ILE A 18 -3.72 -9.99 42.61
C ILE A 18 -3.62 -8.69 41.82
N LEU A 19 -3.10 -7.62 42.42
CA LEU A 19 -2.89 -6.34 41.73
C LEU A 19 -1.94 -6.49 40.53
N LEU A 20 -0.86 -7.24 40.71
CA LEU A 20 0.15 -7.49 39.66
C LEU A 20 -0.44 -8.30 38.50
N THR A 21 -1.27 -9.30 38.78
CA THR A 21 -1.94 -10.10 37.76
C THR A 21 -2.95 -9.26 36.94
N ILE A 22 -3.76 -8.44 37.62
CA ILE A 22 -4.73 -7.58 36.97
C ILE A 22 -4.01 -6.55 36.06
N THR A 23 -2.95 -5.90 36.58
CA THR A 23 -2.19 -4.95 35.77
C THR A 23 -1.51 -5.60 34.56
N ALA A 24 -0.96 -6.82 34.70
CA ALA A 24 -0.39 -7.57 33.62
C ALA A 24 -1.43 -7.89 32.52
N VAL A 25 -2.62 -8.33 32.89
CA VAL A 25 -3.70 -8.61 31.92
C VAL A 25 -4.14 -7.35 31.19
N VAL A 26 -4.25 -6.21 31.88
CA VAL A 26 -4.60 -4.92 31.27
C VAL A 26 -3.53 -4.47 30.27
N ILE A 27 -2.25 -4.62 30.61
CA ILE A 27 -1.14 -4.27 29.71
C ILE A 27 -1.16 -5.16 28.46
N VAL A 28 -1.31 -6.47 28.62
CA VAL A 28 -1.38 -7.40 27.49
C VAL A 28 -2.58 -7.09 26.60
N GLY A 29 -3.76 -6.89 27.16
CA GLY A 29 -4.98 -6.63 26.40
C GLY A 29 -4.95 -5.30 25.64
N ASN A 30 -4.46 -4.24 26.25
CA ASN A 30 -4.56 -2.89 25.68
C ASN A 30 -3.31 -2.44 24.91
N ILE A 31 -2.15 -3.05 25.12
CA ILE A 31 -0.90 -2.64 24.50
C ILE A 31 -0.35 -3.72 23.57
N VAL A 32 -0.17 -4.94 24.07
CA VAL A 32 0.51 -6.01 23.33
C VAL A 32 -0.33 -6.49 22.16
N ILE A 33 -1.63 -6.76 22.38
CA ILE A 33 -2.50 -7.27 21.30
C ILE A 33 -2.61 -6.27 20.14
N PRO A 34 -2.93 -4.97 20.37
CA PRO A 34 -2.96 -3.99 19.29
C PRO A 34 -1.59 -3.81 18.59
N PHE A 35 -0.50 -3.87 19.33
CA PHE A 35 0.85 -3.78 18.76
C PHE A 35 1.16 -4.97 17.84
N VAL A 36 0.85 -6.20 18.28
CA VAL A 36 1.03 -7.41 17.46
C VAL A 36 0.15 -7.37 16.22
N ASN A 37 -1.11 -6.97 16.34
CA ASN A 37 -2.00 -6.86 15.19
C ASN A 37 -1.49 -5.86 14.15
N ARG A 38 -1.02 -4.68 14.55
CA ARG A 38 -0.40 -3.70 13.65
C ARG A 38 0.86 -4.24 12.98
N SER A 39 1.68 -5.00 13.72
CA SER A 39 2.89 -5.62 13.17
C SER A 39 2.55 -6.70 12.13
N LEU A 40 1.51 -7.51 12.38
CA LEU A 40 1.03 -8.50 11.43
C LEU A 40 0.43 -7.85 10.17
N GLU A 41 -0.29 -6.74 10.33
CA GLU A 41 -0.82 -5.97 9.20
C GLU A 41 0.30 -5.41 8.31
N SER A 42 1.36 -4.88 8.89
CA SER A 42 2.51 -4.38 8.10
C SER A 42 3.23 -5.52 7.38
N THR A 43 3.33 -6.70 8.00
CA THR A 43 3.94 -7.89 7.38
C THR A 43 3.16 -8.36 6.14
N SER A 44 1.84 -8.17 6.10
CA SER A 44 1.03 -8.57 4.93
C SER A 44 1.35 -7.75 3.65
N CYS A 45 1.90 -6.55 3.79
CA CYS A 45 2.31 -5.71 2.65
C CYS A 45 3.76 -5.98 2.19
N PHE A 46 4.59 -6.60 3.01
CA PHE A 46 6.00 -6.84 2.68
C PHE A 46 6.18 -7.73 1.43
N GLU A 47 5.27 -8.68 1.22
CA GLU A 47 5.23 -9.53 0.02
C GLU A 47 5.01 -8.74 -1.28
N TYR A 48 4.42 -7.55 -1.21
CA TYR A 48 4.00 -6.78 -2.38
C TYR A 48 4.89 -5.56 -2.66
N ARG A 49 5.99 -5.39 -1.95
CA ARG A 49 6.88 -4.24 -2.05
C ARG A 49 7.41 -4.02 -3.47
N ASP A 50 7.75 -5.10 -4.19
CA ASP A 50 8.28 -5.07 -5.56
C ASP A 50 7.29 -5.70 -6.56
N TYR A 51 6.00 -5.72 -6.22
CA TYR A 51 4.99 -6.44 -6.99
C TYR A 51 4.73 -5.79 -8.35
N PHE A 52 4.58 -4.47 -8.38
CA PHE A 52 4.43 -3.70 -9.61
C PHE A 52 5.70 -2.92 -9.91
N LYS A 53 6.08 -2.85 -11.20
CA LYS A 53 7.21 -2.07 -11.67
C LYS A 53 6.83 -1.28 -12.91
N PHE A 54 7.44 -0.12 -13.10
CA PHE A 54 7.33 0.61 -14.35
C PHE A 54 8.15 -0.09 -15.44
N ASP A 55 7.51 -0.38 -16.58
CA ASP A 55 8.23 -0.98 -17.70
C ASP A 55 8.79 0.12 -18.59
N GLN A 56 10.10 0.18 -18.66
CA GLN A 56 10.82 1.15 -19.50
C GLN A 56 11.08 0.65 -20.94
N SER A 57 10.73 -0.61 -21.23
CA SER A 57 11.06 -1.23 -22.51
C SER A 57 10.26 -0.67 -23.69
N PHE A 58 9.06 -0.13 -23.44
CA PHE A 58 8.14 0.33 -24.48
C PHE A 58 8.18 1.86 -24.74
N GLY A 59 9.04 2.61 -24.03
CA GLY A 59 9.13 4.06 -24.18
C GLY A 59 7.94 4.85 -23.62
N TYR A 60 6.92 4.19 -23.07
CA TYR A 60 5.84 4.80 -22.31
C TYR A 60 6.28 4.95 -20.86
N ASN A 61 5.97 5.90 -20.17
CA ASN A 61 6.21 6.48 -18.85
C ASN A 61 6.59 7.94 -19.07
N CYS A 62 5.71 8.62 -19.82
CA CYS A 62 5.99 9.94 -20.36
C CYS A 62 4.72 10.79 -20.37
N TYR A 63 4.92 12.10 -20.50
CA TYR A 63 3.87 13.08 -20.68
C TYR A 63 3.74 13.45 -22.18
N ASP A 64 2.55 13.24 -22.73
CA ASP A 64 2.16 13.65 -24.07
C ASP A 64 1.52 15.05 -24.01
N GLU A 65 2.33 16.07 -24.26
CA GLU A 65 1.90 17.48 -24.24
C GLU A 65 0.78 17.80 -25.24
N SER A 66 0.73 17.06 -26.35
CA SER A 66 -0.24 17.33 -27.42
C SER A 66 -1.66 16.93 -27.04
N ASN A 67 -1.80 16.02 -26.09
CA ASN A 67 -3.07 15.44 -25.68
C ASN A 67 -3.34 15.58 -24.19
N ASP A 68 -2.53 16.33 -23.43
CA ASP A 68 -2.63 16.54 -21.98
C ASP A 68 -2.84 15.21 -21.22
N ARG A 69 -1.95 14.24 -21.47
CA ARG A 69 -2.07 12.91 -20.91
C ARG A 69 -0.73 12.29 -20.53
N TYR A 70 -0.78 11.41 -19.57
CA TYR A 70 0.35 10.57 -19.14
C TYR A 70 0.15 9.15 -19.67
N LEU A 71 1.15 8.60 -20.30
CA LEU A 71 1.21 7.19 -20.68
C LEU A 71 2.11 6.47 -19.70
N ILE A 72 1.56 5.54 -18.95
CA ILE A 72 2.26 4.82 -17.87
C ILE A 72 2.16 3.33 -18.14
N THR A 73 3.30 2.67 -18.35
CA THR A 73 3.34 1.20 -18.51
C THR A 73 3.78 0.54 -17.21
N ILE A 74 2.93 -0.32 -16.73
CA ILE A 74 3.13 -1.07 -15.47
C ILE A 74 3.19 -2.54 -15.79
N LYS A 75 4.16 -3.23 -15.17
CA LYS A 75 4.31 -4.68 -15.27
C LYS A 75 4.37 -5.35 -13.91
N THR A 76 4.07 -6.64 -13.90
CA THR A 76 4.33 -7.54 -12.78
C THR A 76 4.89 -8.86 -13.28
N ASP A 77 5.84 -9.40 -12.51
CA ASP A 77 6.39 -10.74 -12.75
C ASP A 77 5.70 -11.78 -11.84
N SER A 78 4.76 -11.34 -11.01
CA SER A 78 4.06 -12.16 -10.01
C SER A 78 2.57 -12.19 -10.27
N ASN A 79 1.93 -13.24 -9.77
CA ASN A 79 0.48 -13.36 -9.75
C ASN A 79 0.00 -13.55 -8.32
N SER A 80 -0.93 -12.73 -7.88
CA SER A 80 -1.52 -12.85 -6.55
C SER A 80 -3.00 -12.50 -6.56
N GLU A 81 -3.84 -13.46 -6.15
CA GLU A 81 -5.27 -13.25 -5.97
C GLU A 81 -5.64 -12.25 -4.87
N LYS A 82 -4.65 -11.85 -4.06
CA LYS A 82 -4.86 -10.88 -2.99
C LYS A 82 -4.73 -9.44 -3.46
N VAL A 83 -4.10 -9.18 -4.61
CA VAL A 83 -3.95 -7.84 -5.18
C VAL A 83 -5.20 -7.47 -5.96
N GLU A 84 -5.87 -6.41 -5.54
CA GLU A 84 -7.09 -5.89 -6.18
C GLU A 84 -6.81 -4.76 -7.17
N GLY A 85 -5.64 -4.11 -7.03
CA GLY A 85 -5.27 -2.97 -7.84
C GLY A 85 -3.96 -2.33 -7.42
N PHE A 86 -3.79 -1.09 -7.85
CA PHE A 86 -2.68 -0.24 -7.43
C PHE A 86 -3.14 1.22 -7.33
N SER A 87 -2.36 2.02 -6.63
CA SER A 87 -2.52 3.46 -6.56
C SER A 87 -1.29 4.13 -7.17
N LEU A 88 -1.51 5.07 -8.07
CA LEU A 88 -0.48 5.91 -8.67
C LEU A 88 -0.48 7.26 -7.96
N ARG A 89 0.66 7.67 -7.45
CA ARG A 89 0.87 9.01 -6.89
C ARG A 89 1.72 9.82 -7.83
N PHE A 90 1.12 10.82 -8.47
CA PHE A 90 1.80 11.76 -9.32
C PHE A 90 2.30 12.94 -8.48
N LEU A 91 3.57 13.32 -8.63
CA LEU A 91 4.24 14.34 -7.85
C LEU A 91 4.69 15.50 -8.74
N GLU A 92 4.35 16.71 -8.32
CA GLU A 92 4.82 17.97 -8.91
C GLU A 92 6.16 18.40 -8.27
N ASP A 93 6.92 19.23 -8.95
CA ASP A 93 8.17 19.82 -8.44
C ASP A 93 7.96 20.59 -7.12
N GLY A 94 6.81 21.22 -6.94
CA GLY A 94 6.43 21.95 -5.73
C GLY A 94 5.97 21.09 -4.53
N GLY A 95 6.04 19.74 -4.63
CA GLY A 95 5.65 18.83 -3.57
C GLY A 95 4.15 18.51 -3.49
N SER A 96 3.30 19.14 -4.32
CA SER A 96 1.91 18.72 -4.49
C SER A 96 1.83 17.33 -5.08
N SER A 97 0.79 16.60 -4.75
CA SER A 97 0.61 15.25 -5.32
C SER A 97 -0.84 14.94 -5.62
N ASN A 98 -1.09 14.20 -6.69
CA ASN A 98 -2.38 13.63 -7.01
C ASN A 98 -2.34 12.10 -6.91
N LEU A 99 -3.36 11.50 -6.32
CA LEU A 99 -3.47 10.07 -6.11
C LEU A 99 -4.58 9.50 -6.99
N VAL A 100 -4.22 8.54 -7.83
CA VAL A 100 -5.13 7.89 -8.78
C VAL A 100 -5.18 6.40 -8.47
N ALA A 101 -6.34 5.89 -8.06
CA ALA A 101 -6.52 4.47 -7.76
C ALA A 101 -6.98 3.70 -9.01
N VAL A 102 -6.32 2.60 -9.31
CA VAL A 102 -6.69 1.68 -10.39
C VAL A 102 -7.04 0.33 -9.79
N LYS A 103 -8.29 -0.09 -9.99
CA LYS A 103 -8.78 -1.40 -9.53
C LYS A 103 -9.21 -2.27 -10.70
N ASN A 104 -9.04 -3.56 -10.50
CA ASN A 104 -9.43 -4.54 -11.52
C ASN A 104 -10.94 -4.50 -11.80
N ASN A 105 -11.33 -4.64 -13.08
CA ASN A 105 -12.71 -4.63 -13.55
C ASN A 105 -13.53 -3.35 -13.24
N THR A 106 -12.88 -2.21 -13.06
CA THR A 106 -13.55 -0.91 -12.80
C THR A 106 -13.45 0.01 -14.01
N ILE A 107 -14.33 1.00 -14.06
CA ILE A 107 -14.33 2.07 -15.07
C ILE A 107 -14.05 3.38 -14.35
N TYR A 108 -13.07 4.14 -14.86
CA TYR A 108 -12.76 5.48 -14.39
C TYR A 108 -12.81 6.46 -15.55
N ASN A 109 -13.22 7.70 -15.29
CA ASN A 109 -13.27 8.74 -16.33
C ASN A 109 -11.89 9.29 -16.68
N GLU A 110 -11.00 9.37 -15.71
CA GLU A 110 -9.68 10.01 -15.81
C GLU A 110 -8.57 9.05 -16.25
N VAL A 111 -8.79 7.75 -16.06
CA VAL A 111 -7.82 6.69 -16.44
C VAL A 111 -8.46 5.74 -17.42
N LYS A 112 -7.76 5.48 -18.50
CA LYS A 112 -8.17 4.49 -19.50
C LYS A 112 -6.97 3.59 -19.84
N MET A 113 -7.24 2.41 -20.33
CA MET A 113 -6.18 1.60 -20.93
C MET A 113 -5.83 2.13 -22.32
N LEU A 114 -4.56 2.09 -22.71
CA LEU A 114 -4.13 2.47 -24.05
C LEU A 114 -4.73 1.52 -25.09
N GLU A 115 -4.74 0.23 -24.80
CA GLU A 115 -5.43 -0.79 -25.59
C GLU A 115 -6.70 -1.23 -24.84
N ASP A 116 -7.84 -1.17 -25.53
CA ASP A 116 -9.12 -1.60 -24.94
C ASP A 116 -9.25 -3.12 -24.98
N VAL A 117 -8.53 -3.81 -24.10
CA VAL A 117 -8.56 -5.26 -23.96
C VAL A 117 -9.70 -5.78 -23.07
N ALA A 118 -10.46 -4.87 -22.44
CA ALA A 118 -11.48 -5.22 -21.44
C ALA A 118 -12.80 -4.43 -21.59
N ASN A 119 -13.16 -3.99 -22.80
CA ASN A 119 -14.39 -3.24 -23.10
C ASN A 119 -14.56 -1.99 -22.21
N GLY A 120 -13.55 -1.15 -22.14
CA GLY A 120 -13.52 0.08 -21.37
C GLY A 120 -13.29 -0.08 -19.86
N LYS A 121 -13.16 -1.31 -19.37
CA LYS A 121 -12.80 -1.57 -17.96
C LYS A 121 -11.29 -1.58 -17.79
N LEU A 122 -10.83 -1.06 -16.66
CA LEU A 122 -9.44 -1.22 -16.27
C LEU A 122 -9.18 -2.63 -15.77
N ILE A 123 -8.08 -3.21 -16.19
CA ILE A 123 -7.52 -4.44 -15.63
C ILE A 123 -6.12 -4.15 -15.12
N ILE A 124 -5.63 -4.97 -14.21
CA ILE A 124 -4.28 -4.86 -13.68
C ILE A 124 -3.36 -5.90 -14.36
N PRO A 125 -2.04 -5.64 -14.44
CA PRO A 125 -1.09 -6.64 -14.93
C PRO A 125 -1.17 -7.94 -14.12
N GLY A 126 -0.97 -9.07 -14.77
CA GLY A 126 -1.05 -10.40 -14.17
C GLY A 126 -0.70 -11.48 -15.19
N GLU A 127 -1.12 -12.74 -14.95
CA GLU A 127 -0.76 -13.89 -15.82
C GLU A 127 -1.06 -13.69 -17.30
N LYS A 128 -2.22 -13.13 -17.61
CA LYS A 128 -2.65 -12.96 -19.02
C LYS A 128 -1.95 -11.80 -19.70
N TYR A 129 -1.68 -10.74 -18.97
CA TYR A 129 -1.05 -9.51 -19.47
C TYR A 129 0.00 -9.08 -18.45
N SER A 130 1.26 -9.44 -18.69
CA SER A 130 2.36 -9.12 -17.77
C SER A 130 2.69 -7.61 -17.71
N ALA A 131 2.39 -6.87 -18.79
CA ALA A 131 2.54 -5.42 -18.84
C ALA A 131 1.31 -4.78 -19.48
N LEU A 132 0.86 -3.65 -18.94
CA LEU A 132 -0.27 -2.87 -19.44
C LEU A 132 0.04 -1.38 -19.38
N THR A 133 -0.41 -0.65 -20.41
CA THR A 133 -0.24 0.80 -20.49
C THR A 133 -1.56 1.50 -20.17
N TYR A 134 -1.47 2.45 -19.26
CA TYR A 134 -2.58 3.30 -18.82
C TYR A 134 -2.40 4.71 -19.34
N ASN A 135 -3.50 5.32 -19.71
CA ASN A 135 -3.59 6.71 -20.10
C ASN A 135 -4.31 7.47 -18.99
N TYR A 136 -3.62 8.40 -18.35
CA TYR A 136 -4.17 9.30 -17.35
C TYR A 136 -4.23 10.72 -17.90
N SER A 137 -5.43 11.29 -17.96
CA SER A 137 -5.64 12.66 -18.48
C SER A 137 -5.50 13.67 -17.34
N SER A 138 -4.59 14.62 -17.48
CA SER A 138 -4.39 15.72 -16.53
C SER A 138 -3.70 16.89 -17.23
N ASN A 139 -4.12 18.11 -16.89
CA ASN A 139 -3.50 19.37 -17.33
C ASN A 139 -2.39 19.86 -16.38
N LEU A 140 -2.12 19.14 -15.29
CA LEU A 140 -1.01 19.43 -14.37
C LEU A 140 0.25 18.73 -14.85
N ILE A 141 1.40 19.35 -14.62
CA ILE A 141 2.71 18.79 -14.99
C ILE A 141 3.32 18.09 -13.77
N TYR A 142 3.52 16.79 -13.90
CA TYR A 142 4.13 15.97 -12.87
C TYR A 142 5.53 15.54 -13.30
N GLU A 143 6.47 15.53 -12.36
CA GLU A 143 7.85 15.12 -12.61
C GLU A 143 8.10 13.64 -12.33
N ARG A 144 7.32 13.06 -11.42
CA ARG A 144 7.49 11.70 -10.94
C ARG A 144 6.16 11.02 -10.73
N VAL A 145 6.17 9.73 -10.92
CA VAL A 145 5.06 8.86 -10.53
C VAL A 145 5.57 7.73 -9.64
N GLU A 146 4.81 7.40 -8.64
CA GLU A 146 5.05 6.32 -7.67
C GLU A 146 3.89 5.33 -7.73
N ILE A 147 4.17 4.03 -7.54
CA ILE A 147 3.16 2.99 -7.56
C ILE A 147 3.10 2.23 -6.24
N TYR A 148 1.89 2.04 -5.73
CA TYR A 148 1.60 1.40 -4.47
C TYR A 148 0.58 0.27 -4.71
N PRO A 149 0.89 -0.99 -4.39
CA PRO A 149 -0.07 -2.08 -4.50
C PRO A 149 -1.26 -1.87 -3.56
N VAL A 150 -2.45 -2.22 -4.05
CA VAL A 150 -3.68 -2.24 -3.25
C VAL A 150 -4.14 -3.67 -3.12
N ILE A 151 -4.17 -4.17 -1.89
CA ILE A 151 -4.63 -5.50 -1.54
C ILE A 151 -6.07 -5.48 -1.03
N LYS A 152 -6.63 -6.64 -0.74
CA LYS A 152 -7.99 -6.80 -0.22
C LYS A 152 -8.29 -5.79 0.90
N GLU A 153 -9.56 -5.38 0.98
CA GLU A 153 -10.06 -4.36 1.93
C GLU A 153 -9.54 -2.94 1.64
N ASN A 154 -9.11 -2.66 0.40
CA ASN A 154 -8.55 -1.36 -0.03
C ASN A 154 -7.28 -0.94 0.73
N LYS A 155 -6.55 -1.87 1.30
CA LYS A 155 -5.31 -1.56 1.99
C LYS A 155 -4.21 -1.22 0.98
N ILE A 156 -3.70 0.00 1.07
CA ILE A 156 -2.56 0.47 0.27
C ILE A 156 -1.28 -0.01 0.96
N CYS A 157 -0.44 -0.71 0.23
CA CYS A 157 0.86 -1.18 0.70
C CYS A 157 1.96 -0.13 0.52
N ASP A 158 3.19 -0.47 0.92
CA ASP A 158 4.35 0.39 0.75
C ASP A 158 4.68 0.62 -0.73
N LEU A 159 5.51 1.63 -1.00
CA LEU A 159 6.00 1.96 -2.34
C LEU A 159 6.60 0.73 -3.02
N SER A 160 6.07 0.40 -4.21
CA SER A 160 6.56 -0.71 -5.03
C SER A 160 7.65 -0.24 -5.99
N ASP A 161 7.41 0.87 -6.71
CA ASP A 161 8.37 1.44 -7.65
C ASP A 161 8.11 2.93 -7.86
N SER A 162 9.10 3.64 -8.40
CA SER A 162 9.03 5.07 -8.69
C SER A 162 9.84 5.40 -9.94
N ILE A 163 9.28 6.23 -10.83
CA ILE A 163 9.95 6.66 -12.05
C ILE A 163 9.80 8.16 -12.28
N LYS A 164 10.86 8.78 -12.81
CA LYS A 164 10.80 10.16 -13.30
C LYS A 164 10.11 10.17 -14.67
N LEU A 165 9.16 11.09 -14.83
CA LEU A 165 8.43 11.29 -16.07
C LEU A 165 9.25 12.14 -17.04
N ILE A 166 9.24 11.76 -18.31
CA ILE A 166 9.86 12.50 -19.41
C ILE A 166 8.78 12.91 -20.42
N LYS A 167 9.09 13.80 -21.34
CA LYS A 167 8.19 14.06 -22.47
C LYS A 167 8.19 12.85 -23.41
N CYS A 168 7.01 12.51 -23.95
CA CYS A 168 6.91 11.51 -25.01
C CYS A 168 7.58 12.03 -26.28
N ASN A 169 8.29 11.17 -26.97
CA ASN A 169 8.93 11.46 -28.26
C ASN A 169 7.94 11.26 -29.41
#